data_1e9858122d8319c6d1f0a7278f72af15
#
_entry.id   1e9858122d8319c6d1f0a7278f72af15
#
_cell.length_a   1.000
_cell.length_b   1.000
_cell.length_c   1.000
_cell.angle_alpha   90.00
_cell.angle_beta   90.00
_cell.angle_gamma   90.00
#
_symmetry.space_group_name_H-M   'P 1'
#
loop_
_entity.id
_entity.type
_entity.pdbx_description
1 polymer ?
#
loop_
_entity_poly.entity_id
_entity_poly.type
_entity_poly.pdbx_seq_one_letter_code
_entity_poly.pdbx_strand_id
1 'polypeptide(L)'
;TGCESVALTNALNYYGFGLGKTVIADAYMPRSSWDFVTAFWGNPHSASNGNCISAPGLTNTANSFLISSGSSLRAYDVTGTGFYDLYSYLEAGHPVIIWSTIGMQNLGSCYATQAYGGRVYRTYTNSHTVVLRGFNRSLGTVYIADSLAGYVSNSAQRIASLYSQRGAQAVVIK
;
A
#
# COMPACT_ATOMS: atom_id res chain seq x y z
N THR A 1 11.56 6.65 2.16
CA THR A 1 10.19 7.12 1.92
C THR A 1 9.70 6.67 0.56
N GLY A 2 8.41 6.83 0.25
CA GLY A 2 7.86 6.39 -1.03
C GLY A 2 7.60 4.89 -1.13
N CYS A 3 7.48 4.19 0.00
CA CYS A 3 7.16 2.75 0.02
C CYS A 3 5.84 2.44 -0.71
N GLU A 4 4.88 3.35 -0.68
CA GLU A 4 3.59 3.22 -1.37
C GLU A 4 3.75 3.19 -2.88
N SER A 5 4.58 4.09 -3.44
CA SER A 5 4.85 4.09 -4.89
C SER A 5 5.60 2.85 -5.33
N VAL A 6 6.52 2.33 -4.51
CA VAL A 6 7.24 1.08 -4.79
C VAL A 6 6.32 -0.13 -4.64
N ALA A 7 5.44 -0.16 -3.63
CA ALA A 7 4.44 -1.21 -3.49
C ALA A 7 3.49 -1.24 -4.70
N LEU A 8 3.03 -0.06 -5.15
CA LEU A 8 2.21 0.04 -6.37
C LEU A 8 2.99 -0.43 -7.61
N THR A 9 4.25 -0.03 -7.76
CA THR A 9 5.12 -0.50 -8.85
C THR A 9 5.25 -2.02 -8.85
N ASN A 10 5.45 -2.64 -7.68
CA ASN A 10 5.54 -4.09 -7.55
C ASN A 10 4.22 -4.78 -7.94
N ALA A 11 3.07 -4.23 -7.52
CA ALA A 11 1.76 -4.77 -7.88
C ALA A 11 1.49 -4.64 -9.39
N LEU A 12 1.85 -3.51 -10.01
CA LEU A 12 1.73 -3.31 -11.46
C LEU A 12 2.68 -4.23 -12.25
N ASN A 13 3.91 -4.41 -11.78
CA ASN A 13 4.88 -5.29 -12.42
C ASN A 13 4.48 -6.78 -12.36
N TYR A 14 3.70 -7.17 -11.36
CA TYR A 14 3.06 -8.49 -11.34
C TYR A 14 2.16 -8.71 -12.58
N TYR A 15 1.52 -7.67 -13.08
CA TYR A 15 0.72 -7.71 -14.31
C TYR A 15 1.53 -7.47 -15.60
N GLY A 16 2.86 -7.41 -15.51
CA GLY A 16 3.75 -7.34 -16.67
C GLY A 16 4.05 -5.94 -17.21
N PHE A 17 3.74 -4.87 -16.47
CA PHE A 17 4.01 -3.49 -16.94
C PHE A 17 5.51 -3.15 -17.04
N GLY A 18 6.39 -3.83 -16.30
CA GLY A 18 7.83 -3.64 -16.40
C GLY A 18 8.33 -2.26 -15.99
N LEU A 19 7.68 -1.64 -15.00
CA LEU A 19 7.99 -0.27 -14.57
C LEU A 19 9.28 -0.20 -13.77
N GLY A 20 10.06 0.85 -14.02
CA GLY A 20 11.16 1.25 -13.16
C GLY A 20 10.65 1.78 -11.82
N LYS A 21 11.47 1.68 -10.79
CA LYS A 21 11.14 1.94 -9.38
C LYS A 21 10.52 3.33 -9.13
N THR A 22 10.90 4.36 -9.89
CA THR A 22 10.50 5.74 -9.63
C THR A 22 9.37 6.25 -10.53
N VAL A 23 9.02 5.53 -11.58
CA VAL A 23 8.05 5.97 -12.60
C VAL A 23 6.73 6.42 -12.00
N ILE A 24 6.18 5.65 -11.07
CA ILE A 24 4.91 5.99 -10.40
C ILE A 24 5.06 7.27 -9.56
N ALA A 25 6.13 7.36 -8.77
CA ALA A 25 6.40 8.51 -7.91
C ALA A 25 6.63 9.81 -8.70
N ASP A 26 7.26 9.70 -9.88
CA ASP A 26 7.65 10.87 -10.68
C ASP A 26 6.55 11.37 -11.60
N ALA A 27 5.79 10.45 -12.22
CA ALA A 27 4.87 10.81 -13.31
C ALA A 27 3.39 10.78 -12.92
N TYR A 28 3.01 10.04 -11.87
CA TYR A 28 1.60 9.77 -11.60
C TYR A 28 1.14 10.14 -10.19
N MET A 29 2.05 10.16 -9.20
CA MET A 29 1.67 10.39 -7.81
C MET A 29 1.61 11.88 -7.49
N PRO A 30 0.41 12.44 -7.19
CA PRO A 30 0.30 13.84 -6.81
C PRO A 30 1.01 14.09 -5.48
N ARG A 31 1.54 15.31 -5.30
CA ARG A 31 2.25 15.73 -4.08
C ARG A 31 1.51 16.86 -3.39
N SER A 32 1.61 16.89 -2.07
CA SER A 32 1.04 17.94 -1.22
C SER A 32 2.02 18.31 -0.10
N SER A 33 1.83 19.48 0.50
CA SER A 33 2.56 19.92 1.69
C SER A 33 1.89 19.48 3.01
N TRP A 34 0.67 18.89 2.96
CA TRP A 34 -0.08 18.53 4.15
C TRP A 34 -1.06 17.36 3.96
N ASP A 35 -1.61 17.21 2.75
CA ASP A 35 -2.57 16.13 2.46
C ASP A 35 -1.82 14.82 2.23
N PHE A 36 -2.10 13.84 3.08
CA PHE A 36 -1.59 12.48 2.94
C PHE A 36 -2.69 11.47 2.61
N VAL A 37 -3.92 11.92 2.38
CA VAL A 37 -5.00 11.01 2.02
C VAL A 37 -5.14 10.90 0.51
N THR A 38 -5.18 12.02 -0.21
CA THR A 38 -5.39 12.03 -1.66
C THR A 38 -4.12 12.32 -2.47
N ALA A 39 -3.05 12.76 -1.80
CA ALA A 39 -1.74 13.04 -2.40
C ALA A 39 -0.61 12.54 -1.50
N PHE A 40 0.60 12.45 -2.02
CA PHE A 40 1.78 12.15 -1.20
C PHE A 40 2.23 13.40 -0.45
N TRP A 41 2.21 13.34 0.88
CA TRP A 41 2.70 14.42 1.71
C TRP A 41 4.23 14.48 1.66
N GLY A 42 4.75 15.54 1.05
CA GLY A 42 6.18 15.78 0.92
C GLY A 42 6.78 15.25 -0.39
N ASN A 43 8.04 14.84 -0.32
CA ASN A 43 8.80 14.33 -1.46
C ASN A 43 9.12 12.83 -1.27
N PRO A 44 8.62 11.93 -2.13
CA PRO A 44 8.85 10.49 -2.00
C PRO A 44 10.32 10.07 -2.15
N HIS A 45 11.17 10.94 -2.66
CA HIS A 45 12.61 10.70 -2.80
C HIS A 45 13.44 11.22 -1.62
N SER A 46 12.82 11.95 -0.68
CA SER A 46 13.53 12.57 0.43
C SER A 46 13.34 11.80 1.73
N ALA A 47 14.44 11.44 2.39
CA ALA A 47 14.40 10.82 3.71
C ALA A 47 13.95 11.80 4.81
N SER A 48 14.18 13.10 4.63
CA SER A 48 13.86 14.13 5.63
C SER A 48 12.54 14.85 5.39
N ASN A 49 12.00 14.81 4.17
CA ASN A 49 10.77 15.52 3.77
C ASN A 49 9.81 14.60 3.02
N GLY A 50 9.87 13.32 3.24
CA GLY A 50 8.94 12.34 2.69
C GLY A 50 8.10 11.75 3.80
N ASN A 51 6.79 11.70 3.60
CA ASN A 51 5.86 11.10 4.54
C ASN A 51 5.16 9.88 3.92
N CYS A 52 3.90 10.03 3.52
CA CYS A 52 3.09 8.93 3.02
C CYS A 52 1.96 9.40 2.10
N ILE A 53 1.30 8.44 1.47
CA ILE A 53 0.00 8.57 0.83
C ILE A 53 -0.90 7.43 1.34
N SER A 54 -2.20 7.69 1.50
CA SER A 54 -3.16 6.68 1.94
C SER A 54 -3.84 5.99 0.75
N ALA A 55 -4.68 4.99 1.05
CA ALA A 55 -5.33 4.14 0.04
C ALA A 55 -6.13 4.93 -1.01
N PRO A 56 -6.92 5.98 -0.70
CA PRO A 56 -7.62 6.75 -1.72
C PRO A 56 -6.69 7.38 -2.75
N GLY A 57 -5.63 8.05 -2.30
CA GLY A 57 -4.65 8.70 -3.18
C GLY A 57 -3.85 7.69 -4.00
N LEU A 58 -3.46 6.57 -3.40
CA LEU A 58 -2.75 5.51 -4.12
C LEU A 58 -3.62 4.83 -5.17
N THR A 59 -4.92 4.64 -4.89
CA THR A 59 -5.90 4.12 -5.85
C THR A 59 -6.04 5.07 -7.06
N ASN A 60 -6.16 6.37 -6.81
CA ASN A 60 -6.23 7.37 -7.88
C ASN A 60 -4.93 7.40 -8.71
N THR A 61 -3.78 7.33 -8.06
CA THR A 61 -2.46 7.25 -8.70
C THR A 61 -2.38 6.03 -9.62
N ALA A 62 -2.80 4.85 -9.12
CA ALA A 62 -2.81 3.61 -9.89
C ALA A 62 -3.74 3.72 -11.11
N ASN A 63 -4.95 4.26 -10.95
CA ASN A 63 -5.91 4.42 -12.03
C ASN A 63 -5.44 5.44 -13.08
N SER A 64 -4.77 6.52 -12.67
CA SER A 64 -4.15 7.47 -13.62
C SER A 64 -3.14 6.76 -14.52
N PHE A 65 -2.27 5.92 -13.96
CA PHE A 65 -1.34 5.10 -14.75
C PHE A 65 -2.08 4.09 -15.64
N LEU A 66 -3.00 3.29 -15.09
CA LEU A 66 -3.70 2.24 -15.81
C LEU A 66 -4.50 2.77 -17.00
N ILE A 67 -5.17 3.92 -16.82
CA ILE A 67 -5.92 4.58 -17.91
C ILE A 67 -4.95 5.10 -18.98
N SER A 68 -3.87 5.77 -18.59
CA SER A 68 -2.90 6.31 -19.54
C SER A 68 -2.15 5.24 -20.32
N SER A 69 -2.01 4.04 -19.75
CA SER A 69 -1.40 2.88 -20.40
C SER A 69 -2.38 2.10 -21.31
N GLY A 70 -3.66 2.51 -21.38
CA GLY A 70 -4.69 1.80 -22.13
C GLY A 70 -5.10 0.45 -21.55
N SER A 71 -4.78 0.20 -20.28
CA SER A 71 -5.12 -1.06 -19.60
C SER A 71 -6.61 -1.16 -19.29
N SER A 72 -7.16 -2.38 -19.37
CA SER A 72 -8.50 -2.69 -18.86
C SER A 72 -8.54 -2.87 -17.33
N LEU A 73 -7.39 -3.10 -16.69
CA LEU A 73 -7.30 -3.21 -15.24
C LEU A 73 -7.66 -1.91 -14.55
N ARG A 74 -8.21 -2.03 -13.33
CA ARG A 74 -8.50 -0.88 -12.46
C ARG A 74 -8.06 -1.18 -11.03
N ALA A 75 -7.65 -0.15 -10.33
CA ALA A 75 -7.38 -0.19 -8.90
C ALA A 75 -8.65 0.15 -8.11
N TYR A 76 -8.84 -0.53 -7.00
CA TYR A 76 -9.96 -0.36 -6.09
C TYR A 76 -9.46 -0.16 -4.66
N ASP A 77 -9.94 0.89 -4.01
CA ASP A 77 -9.79 1.07 -2.57
C ASP A 77 -10.75 0.13 -1.85
N VAL A 78 -10.20 -0.90 -1.23
CA VAL A 78 -10.94 -1.89 -0.45
C VAL A 78 -10.71 -1.72 1.05
N THR A 79 -10.38 -0.50 1.49
CA THR A 79 -10.16 -0.14 2.90
C THR A 79 -11.36 -0.53 3.75
N GLY A 80 -11.09 -1.20 4.86
CA GLY A 80 -12.09 -1.73 5.78
C GLY A 80 -12.43 -3.20 5.57
N THR A 81 -11.95 -3.82 4.50
CA THR A 81 -12.04 -5.28 4.32
C THR A 81 -11.29 -5.99 5.44
N GLY A 82 -11.86 -7.04 6.02
CA GLY A 82 -11.19 -7.87 7.01
C GLY A 82 -9.91 -8.51 6.44
N PHE A 83 -8.85 -8.64 7.26
CA PHE A 83 -7.57 -9.13 6.75
C PHE A 83 -7.68 -10.49 6.05
N TYR A 84 -8.40 -11.43 6.65
CA TYR A 84 -8.57 -12.77 6.07
C TYR A 84 -9.54 -12.81 4.88
N ASP A 85 -10.40 -11.78 4.73
CA ASP A 85 -11.26 -11.63 3.55
C ASP A 85 -10.46 -11.15 2.32
N LEU A 86 -9.30 -10.50 2.54
CA LEU A 86 -8.36 -10.16 1.46
C LEU A 86 -7.82 -11.39 0.73
N TYR A 87 -7.87 -12.56 1.37
CA TYR A 87 -7.42 -13.82 0.76
C TYR A 87 -8.21 -14.18 -0.50
N SER A 88 -9.47 -13.78 -0.59
CA SER A 88 -10.28 -13.97 -1.79
C SER A 88 -9.67 -13.31 -3.03
N TYR A 89 -9.06 -12.13 -2.86
CA TYR A 89 -8.33 -11.47 -3.95
C TYR A 89 -7.06 -12.22 -4.32
N LEU A 90 -6.31 -12.69 -3.33
CA LEU A 90 -5.09 -13.48 -3.55
C LEU A 90 -5.40 -14.83 -4.23
N GLU A 91 -6.48 -15.51 -3.85
CA GLU A 91 -6.98 -16.74 -4.48
C GLU A 91 -7.39 -16.50 -5.95
N ALA A 92 -7.93 -15.32 -6.26
CA ALA A 92 -8.24 -14.89 -7.62
C ALA A 92 -7.02 -14.44 -8.44
N GLY A 93 -5.81 -14.46 -7.86
CA GLY A 93 -4.58 -14.07 -8.52
C GLY A 93 -4.30 -12.56 -8.49
N HIS A 94 -4.93 -11.81 -7.57
CA HIS A 94 -4.74 -10.37 -7.45
C HIS A 94 -3.92 -10.04 -6.20
N PRO A 95 -2.68 -9.54 -6.32
CA PRO A 95 -1.92 -9.05 -5.18
C PRO A 95 -2.61 -7.85 -4.53
N VAL A 96 -2.47 -7.73 -3.21
CA VAL A 96 -3.13 -6.67 -2.43
C VAL A 96 -2.09 -5.79 -1.77
N ILE A 97 -2.13 -4.49 -2.03
CA ILE A 97 -1.31 -3.50 -1.34
C ILE A 97 -1.96 -3.20 0.01
N ILE A 98 -1.21 -3.27 1.11
CA ILE A 98 -1.69 -2.98 2.47
C ILE A 98 -0.73 -2.05 3.23
N TRP A 99 -1.29 -1.29 4.17
CA TRP A 99 -0.52 -0.47 5.11
C TRP A 99 -0.20 -1.27 6.37
N SER A 100 1.07 -1.25 6.74
CA SER A 100 1.66 -1.94 7.88
C SER A 100 2.72 -1.04 8.55
N THR A 101 3.75 -1.62 9.15
CA THR A 101 4.86 -0.92 9.78
C THR A 101 6.21 -1.42 9.26
N ILE A 102 7.23 -0.57 9.31
CA ILE A 102 8.62 -0.94 8.96
C ILE A 102 9.04 -2.15 9.80
N GLY A 103 9.55 -3.19 9.12
CA GLY A 103 10.00 -4.43 9.75
C GLY A 103 8.93 -5.19 10.53
N MET A 104 7.66 -4.90 10.27
CA MET A 104 6.51 -5.49 11.00
C MET A 104 6.60 -5.27 12.53
N GLN A 105 7.21 -4.17 12.95
CA GLN A 105 7.32 -3.78 14.35
C GLN A 105 5.98 -3.28 14.91
N ASN A 106 5.90 -3.10 16.22
CA ASN A 106 4.74 -2.47 16.85
C ASN A 106 4.52 -1.07 16.28
N LEU A 107 3.26 -0.63 16.27
CA LEU A 107 2.86 0.67 15.75
C LEU A 107 3.60 1.78 16.51
N GLY A 108 4.21 2.69 15.76
CA GLY A 108 4.86 3.87 16.29
C GLY A 108 3.87 4.96 16.74
N SER A 109 4.37 6.14 17.06
CA SER A 109 3.53 7.28 17.43
C SER A 109 2.78 7.84 16.23
N CYS A 110 1.49 8.11 16.41
CA CYS A 110 0.69 8.86 15.44
C CYS A 110 1.11 10.32 15.45
N TYR A 111 1.46 10.89 14.30
CA TYR A 111 1.86 12.29 14.21
C TYR A 111 0.96 13.15 13.33
N ALA A 112 0.05 12.53 12.56
CA ALA A 112 -0.97 13.27 11.81
C ALA A 112 -2.25 12.47 11.64
N THR A 113 -3.35 13.20 11.55
CA THR A 113 -4.70 12.66 11.38
C THR A 113 -5.47 13.53 10.39
N GLN A 114 -6.19 12.90 9.46
CA GLN A 114 -7.00 13.60 8.44
C GLN A 114 -8.30 12.84 8.21
N ALA A 115 -9.41 13.58 8.17
CA ALA A 115 -10.72 13.01 7.83
C ALA A 115 -10.95 13.09 6.30
N TYR A 116 -11.46 12.02 5.72
CA TYR A 116 -11.83 11.95 4.31
C TYR A 116 -12.86 10.84 4.06
N GLY A 117 -13.89 11.11 3.28
CA GLY A 117 -14.89 10.11 2.88
C GLY A 117 -15.58 9.40 4.05
N GLY A 118 -15.83 10.11 5.16
CA GLY A 118 -16.44 9.53 6.36
C GLY A 118 -15.50 8.64 7.19
N ARG A 119 -14.20 8.58 6.85
CA ARG A 119 -13.17 7.85 7.60
C ARG A 119 -12.13 8.79 8.17
N VAL A 120 -11.40 8.32 9.18
CA VAL A 120 -10.26 9.02 9.77
C VAL A 120 -8.99 8.24 9.43
N TYR A 121 -8.12 8.87 8.66
CA TYR A 121 -6.80 8.36 8.31
C TYR A 121 -5.76 8.85 9.30
N ARG A 122 -4.80 7.99 9.65
CA ARG A 122 -3.71 8.31 10.56
C ARG A 122 -2.39 7.86 9.97
N THR A 123 -1.35 8.66 10.15
CA THR A 123 0.02 8.28 9.81
C THR A 123 0.90 8.21 11.05
N TYR A 124 1.91 7.35 10.99
CA TYR A 124 2.72 6.95 12.14
C TYR A 124 4.20 7.00 11.78
N THR A 125 5.05 7.19 12.79
CA THR A 125 6.50 7.37 12.61
C THR A 125 7.20 6.20 11.93
N ASN A 126 6.63 5.00 11.98
CA ASN A 126 7.12 3.79 11.30
C ASN A 126 6.14 3.24 10.26
N SER A 127 5.36 4.12 9.65
CA SER A 127 4.43 3.74 8.57
C SER A 127 5.17 3.04 7.43
N HIS A 128 4.60 1.95 6.91
CA HIS A 128 5.15 1.22 5.78
C HIS A 128 4.03 0.59 4.95
N THR A 129 4.29 0.41 3.66
CA THR A 129 3.33 -0.19 2.73
C THR A 129 3.98 -1.34 2.01
N VAL A 130 3.28 -2.46 1.95
CA VAL A 130 3.77 -3.73 1.38
C VAL A 130 2.72 -4.36 0.48
N VAL A 131 3.11 -5.36 -0.30
CA VAL A 131 2.21 -6.13 -1.16
C VAL A 131 2.07 -7.56 -0.63
N LEU A 132 0.84 -7.95 -0.30
CA LEU A 132 0.50 -9.36 -0.07
C LEU A 132 0.48 -10.07 -1.43
N ARG A 133 1.21 -11.19 -1.53
CA ARG A 133 1.37 -11.99 -2.75
C ARG A 133 0.71 -13.35 -2.66
N GLY A 134 0.43 -13.81 -1.46
CA GLY A 134 -0.12 -15.13 -1.20
C GLY A 134 -0.15 -15.46 0.28
N PHE A 135 -0.63 -16.64 0.59
CA PHE A 135 -0.76 -17.12 1.96
C PHE A 135 -0.67 -18.65 2.03
N ASN A 136 -0.45 -19.15 3.22
CA ASN A 136 -0.60 -20.57 3.57
C ASN A 136 -1.46 -20.68 4.83
N ARG A 137 -2.71 -21.15 4.69
CA ARG A 137 -3.66 -21.23 5.80
C ARG A 137 -3.20 -22.22 6.88
N SER A 138 -2.66 -23.37 6.48
CA SER A 138 -2.23 -24.41 7.42
C SER A 138 -1.02 -24.00 8.25
N LEU A 139 -0.12 -23.17 7.69
CA LEU A 139 1.04 -22.63 8.40
C LEU A 139 0.75 -21.29 9.09
N GLY A 140 -0.42 -20.68 8.87
CA GLY A 140 -0.72 -19.35 9.37
C GLY A 140 0.23 -18.26 8.86
N THR A 141 0.67 -18.37 7.61
CA THR A 141 1.72 -17.53 7.01
C THR A 141 1.18 -16.76 5.82
N VAL A 142 1.66 -15.53 5.63
CA VAL A 142 1.49 -14.72 4.42
C VAL A 142 2.82 -14.43 3.75
N TYR A 143 2.81 -14.32 2.42
CA TYR A 143 3.95 -13.99 1.60
C TYR A 143 3.85 -12.54 1.14
N ILE A 144 4.92 -11.78 1.32
CA ILE A 144 4.95 -10.33 1.19
C ILE A 144 6.07 -9.91 0.24
N ALA A 145 5.80 -8.95 -0.65
CA ALA A 145 6.84 -8.16 -1.30
C ALA A 145 6.99 -6.84 -0.54
N ASP A 146 8.15 -6.65 0.06
CA ASP A 146 8.51 -5.49 0.87
C ASP A 146 9.65 -4.72 0.17
N SER A 147 9.48 -3.41 -0.02
CA SER A 147 10.45 -2.56 -0.68
C SER A 147 11.79 -2.43 0.07
N LEU A 148 11.81 -2.78 1.36
CA LEU A 148 12.99 -2.71 2.23
C LEU A 148 13.63 -4.09 2.47
N ALA A 149 12.82 -5.15 2.53
CA ALA A 149 13.27 -6.49 2.89
C ALA A 149 13.21 -7.51 1.74
N GLY A 150 12.66 -7.13 0.58
CA GLY A 150 12.47 -8.02 -0.54
C GLY A 150 11.26 -8.97 -0.36
N TYR A 151 11.41 -10.21 -0.77
CA TYR A 151 10.38 -11.23 -0.61
C TYR A 151 10.53 -11.93 0.73
N VAL A 152 9.56 -11.74 1.60
CA VAL A 152 9.55 -12.28 2.95
C VAL A 152 8.25 -13.02 3.26
N SER A 153 8.28 -13.86 4.28
CA SER A 153 7.08 -14.47 4.86
C SER A 153 6.94 -14.02 6.31
N ASN A 154 5.69 -13.92 6.78
CA ASN A 154 5.39 -13.49 8.14
C ASN A 154 4.16 -14.18 8.68
N SER A 155 3.98 -14.17 10.01
CA SER A 155 2.77 -14.64 10.64
C SER A 155 1.55 -13.86 10.15
N ALA A 156 0.54 -14.54 9.65
CA ALA A 156 -0.72 -13.94 9.22
C ALA A 156 -1.39 -13.18 10.36
N GLN A 157 -1.36 -13.73 11.59
CA GLN A 157 -1.90 -13.06 12.78
C GLN A 157 -1.18 -11.74 13.08
N ARG A 158 0.15 -11.72 12.95
CA ARG A 158 0.94 -10.49 13.15
C ARG A 158 0.56 -9.43 12.13
N ILE A 159 0.52 -9.78 10.86
CA ILE A 159 0.16 -8.84 9.79
C ILE A 159 -1.30 -8.38 9.93
N ALA A 160 -2.23 -9.26 10.26
CA ALA A 160 -3.63 -8.91 10.51
C ALA A 160 -3.77 -7.86 11.62
N SER A 161 -3.03 -8.02 12.72
CA SER A 161 -3.02 -7.06 13.82
C SER A 161 -2.50 -5.69 13.38
N LEU A 162 -1.37 -5.63 12.69
CA LEU A 162 -0.80 -4.38 12.18
C LEU A 162 -1.71 -3.72 11.14
N TYR A 163 -2.26 -4.48 10.22
CA TYR A 163 -3.21 -4.03 9.22
C TYR A 163 -4.43 -3.35 9.86
N SER A 164 -5.03 -3.99 10.86
CA SER A 164 -6.16 -3.43 11.61
C SER A 164 -5.78 -2.13 12.30
N GLN A 165 -4.65 -2.08 13.01
CA GLN A 165 -4.14 -0.89 13.70
C GLN A 165 -3.83 0.25 12.73
N ARG A 166 -3.48 -0.07 11.46
CA ARG A 166 -3.24 0.90 10.38
C ARG A 166 -4.52 1.34 9.66
N GLY A 167 -5.70 1.06 10.24
CA GLY A 167 -7.00 1.48 9.70
C GLY A 167 -7.51 0.58 8.59
N ALA A 168 -7.02 -0.66 8.49
CA ALA A 168 -7.40 -1.66 7.49
C ALA A 168 -7.32 -1.11 6.06
N GLN A 169 -6.29 -0.31 5.75
CA GLN A 169 -6.11 0.28 4.43
C GLN A 169 -5.60 -0.76 3.43
N ALA A 170 -6.31 -0.91 2.30
CA ALA A 170 -5.93 -1.85 1.25
C ALA A 170 -6.33 -1.37 -0.13
N VAL A 171 -5.50 -1.68 -1.13
CA VAL A 171 -5.75 -1.43 -2.55
C VAL A 171 -5.52 -2.72 -3.33
N VAL A 172 -6.45 -3.06 -4.21
CA VAL A 172 -6.35 -4.19 -5.13
C VAL A 172 -6.44 -3.72 -6.57
N ILE A 173 -5.68 -4.34 -7.46
CA ILE A 173 -5.74 -4.13 -8.92
C ILE A 173 -6.34 -5.39 -9.55
N LYS A 174 -7.38 -5.22 -10.36
CA LYS A 174 -8.08 -6.32 -11.03
C LYS A 174 -8.81 -5.87 -12.29
#